data_0c1f358a6a36732af945a33dfe9ceb80
#
_entry.id   0c1f358a6a36732af945a33dfe9ceb80
#
_cell.length_a   1.000
_cell.length_b   1.000
_cell.length_c   1.000
_cell.angle_alpha   90.00
_cell.angle_beta   90.00
_cell.angle_gamma   90.00
#
_symmetry.space_group_name_H-M   'P 1'
#
loop_
_entity.id
_entity.type
_entity.pdbx_description
1 polymer ?
#
loop_
_entity_poly.entity_id
_entity_poly.type
_entity_poly.pdbx_seq_one_letter_code
_entity_poly.pdbx_strand_id
1 'polypeptide(L)'
;MPIKIKSICFVMVFWCLSSWQPLHSAVIEDLYDAKIAVLDQSSKAQSAAFNLAMKQVLVKVRGNKDILTSDQIRKAITKPTGYIRSYSYDSQDSQLFIDVNFEPKRLEALIRNAGFPIWDKRRPDTLVWLVTESDNGTKEIVTAENYPDWFAALHQQGQLRGVTFTEPLWDLDDRQALNVYDVWGGFTLNLNQASERYGVKSVLSARIYQQKSEDEPLQANTTWLADWTMLGDGKLLAGQVSGNDTTIVVERLVDDLADNLALKYAVDLASINPNENKIQLTFNNIKSLKDYASVLDFLEGLSVVSHGMLIKQVGETATFELALLGAEEDLKTVLKLDRHVQSVVDEFGQPVAEWEFFWVK
;
A
#
# COMPACT_ATOMS: atom_id res chain seq x y z
N MET A 1 -46.30 -30.67 -53.42
CA MET A 1 -45.64 -31.18 -52.24
C MET A 1 -44.86 -30.04 -51.58
N PRO A 2 -45.35 -29.37 -50.52
CA PRO A 2 -44.65 -28.21 -49.97
C PRO A 2 -43.72 -28.66 -48.82
N ILE A 3 -42.48 -28.19 -48.91
CA ILE A 3 -41.43 -28.36 -47.91
C ILE A 3 -41.68 -27.35 -46.78
N LYS A 4 -41.89 -27.86 -45.55
CA LYS A 4 -42.02 -27.06 -44.33
C LYS A 4 -40.63 -26.67 -43.83
N ILE A 5 -40.26 -25.38 -43.93
CA ILE A 5 -39.09 -24.81 -43.27
C ILE A 5 -39.45 -24.55 -41.82
N LYS A 6 -38.82 -25.30 -40.91
CA LYS A 6 -38.89 -25.05 -39.46
C LYS A 6 -37.90 -23.92 -39.13
N SER A 7 -38.46 -22.75 -38.77
CA SER A 7 -37.69 -21.64 -38.13
C SER A 7 -37.14 -22.11 -36.77
N ILE A 8 -35.87 -22.26 -36.69
CA ILE A 8 -35.14 -22.41 -35.41
C ILE A 8 -34.79 -21.01 -34.93
N CYS A 9 -35.55 -20.48 -33.96
CA CYS A 9 -35.18 -19.30 -33.23
C CYS A 9 -33.99 -19.65 -32.31
N PHE A 10 -32.79 -19.21 -32.69
CA PHE A 10 -31.59 -19.28 -31.85
C PHE A 10 -31.66 -18.12 -30.84
N VAL A 11 -32.11 -18.40 -29.62
CA VAL A 11 -32.07 -17.46 -28.53
C VAL A 11 -30.61 -17.38 -28.05
N MET A 12 -29.92 -16.32 -28.50
CA MET A 12 -28.59 -15.96 -28.02
C MET A 12 -28.73 -15.37 -26.63
N VAL A 13 -28.59 -16.20 -25.61
CA VAL A 13 -28.46 -15.74 -24.23
C VAL A 13 -27.08 -15.06 -24.10
N PHE A 14 -27.09 -13.74 -24.18
CA PHE A 14 -25.92 -12.91 -23.90
C PHE A 14 -25.64 -13.00 -22.39
N TRP A 15 -24.78 -13.92 -22.03
CA TRP A 15 -24.28 -14.07 -20.65
C TRP A 15 -23.34 -12.87 -20.41
N CYS A 16 -23.87 -11.82 -19.79
CA CYS A 16 -23.05 -10.77 -19.18
C CYS A 16 -22.24 -11.42 -18.05
N LEU A 17 -21.06 -11.90 -18.38
CA LEU A 17 -20.00 -12.13 -17.40
C LEU A 17 -19.57 -10.75 -16.91
N SER A 18 -20.25 -10.22 -15.89
CA SER A 18 -19.70 -9.18 -15.06
C SER A 18 -18.43 -9.80 -14.43
N SER A 19 -17.30 -9.47 -15.01
CA SER A 19 -15.98 -9.75 -14.43
C SER A 19 -15.90 -8.98 -13.10
N TRP A 20 -16.23 -9.66 -12.02
CA TRP A 20 -15.87 -9.20 -10.68
C TRP A 20 -14.34 -9.20 -10.61
N GLN A 21 -13.76 -8.05 -10.87
CA GLN A 21 -12.34 -7.88 -10.62
C GLN A 21 -12.17 -7.77 -9.11
N PRO A 22 -11.30 -8.59 -8.50
CA PRO A 22 -11.04 -8.50 -7.07
C PRO A 22 -10.39 -7.14 -6.77
N LEU A 23 -10.99 -6.38 -5.87
CA LEU A 23 -10.40 -5.17 -5.31
C LEU A 23 -9.06 -5.55 -4.66
N HIS A 24 -7.98 -4.97 -5.14
CA HIS A 24 -6.64 -5.28 -4.66
C HIS A 24 -6.26 -4.31 -3.53
N SER A 25 -6.02 -4.85 -2.35
CA SER A 25 -5.11 -4.24 -1.38
C SER A 25 -3.78 -4.97 -1.49
N ALA A 26 -2.70 -4.24 -1.66
CA ALA A 26 -1.39 -4.85 -1.67
C ALA A 26 -1.00 -5.30 -0.27
N VAL A 27 -0.68 -6.57 -0.11
CA VAL A 27 -0.03 -7.08 1.08
C VAL A 27 1.47 -7.01 0.86
N ILE A 28 2.16 -6.21 1.67
CA ILE A 28 3.62 -6.12 1.62
C ILE A 28 4.19 -7.37 2.30
N GLU A 29 4.54 -8.37 1.52
CA GLU A 29 5.05 -9.63 2.04
C GLU A 29 6.45 -9.49 2.67
N ASP A 30 7.26 -8.57 2.12
CA ASP A 30 8.64 -8.27 2.53
C ASP A 30 8.76 -7.08 3.50
N LEU A 31 7.72 -6.81 4.30
CA LEU A 31 7.70 -5.67 5.22
C LEU A 31 8.89 -5.68 6.19
N TYR A 32 9.31 -6.87 6.63
CA TYR A 32 10.40 -7.07 7.59
C TYR A 32 11.73 -7.45 6.93
N ASP A 33 11.83 -7.32 5.61
CA ASP A 33 13.00 -7.69 4.84
C ASP A 33 13.69 -6.45 4.28
N ALA A 34 15.01 -6.51 4.17
CA ALA A 34 15.80 -5.51 3.46
C ALA A 34 16.94 -6.15 2.68
N LYS A 35 17.13 -5.69 1.45
CA LYS A 35 18.21 -6.07 0.56
C LYS A 35 19.22 -4.94 0.46
N ILE A 36 20.45 -5.20 0.89
CA ILE A 36 21.53 -4.20 0.99
C ILE A 36 22.68 -4.59 0.08
N ALA A 37 23.10 -3.70 -0.80
CA ALA A 37 24.30 -3.88 -1.59
C ALA A 37 25.55 -3.83 -0.69
N VAL A 38 26.46 -4.79 -0.87
CA VAL A 38 27.71 -4.87 -0.12
C VAL A 38 28.89 -5.07 -1.06
N LEU A 39 30.08 -4.64 -0.65
CA LEU A 39 31.29 -4.80 -1.45
C LEU A 39 31.87 -6.21 -1.33
N ASP A 40 31.75 -6.79 -0.14
CA ASP A 40 32.30 -8.12 0.19
C ASP A 40 31.53 -8.75 1.36
N GLN A 41 31.93 -9.97 1.75
CA GLN A 41 31.35 -10.71 2.87
C GLN A 41 32.13 -10.53 4.19
N SER A 42 32.95 -9.49 4.32
CA SER A 42 33.69 -9.23 5.56
C SER A 42 32.74 -8.90 6.71
N SER A 43 33.17 -9.21 7.95
CA SER A 43 32.39 -8.89 9.15
C SER A 43 32.08 -7.39 9.29
N LYS A 44 32.94 -6.52 8.73
CA LYS A 44 32.73 -5.07 8.71
C LYS A 44 31.61 -4.69 7.76
N ALA A 45 31.64 -5.20 6.52
CA ALA A 45 30.59 -4.96 5.51
C ALA A 45 29.25 -5.53 5.99
N GLN A 46 29.25 -6.74 6.53
CA GLN A 46 28.06 -7.39 7.10
C GLN A 46 27.44 -6.55 8.24
N SER A 47 28.24 -6.10 9.21
CA SER A 47 27.73 -5.29 10.33
C SER A 47 27.16 -3.96 9.87
N ALA A 48 27.79 -3.30 8.89
CA ALA A 48 27.28 -2.08 8.31
C ALA A 48 25.95 -2.33 7.58
N ALA A 49 25.86 -3.41 6.81
CA ALA A 49 24.65 -3.81 6.10
C ALA A 49 23.49 -4.13 7.06
N PHE A 50 23.73 -4.85 8.15
CA PHE A 50 22.71 -5.11 9.16
C PHE A 50 22.15 -3.85 9.81
N ASN A 51 23.03 -2.86 10.12
CA ASN A 51 22.60 -1.59 10.67
C ASN A 51 21.73 -0.81 9.67
N LEU A 52 22.12 -0.81 8.38
CA LEU A 52 21.37 -0.15 7.33
C LEU A 52 20.03 -0.85 7.07
N ALA A 53 20.05 -2.19 6.99
CA ALA A 53 18.84 -3.01 6.84
C ALA A 53 17.84 -2.73 7.97
N MET A 54 18.31 -2.70 9.23
CA MET A 54 17.42 -2.39 10.36
C MET A 54 16.82 -0.99 10.28
N LYS A 55 17.59 0.02 9.84
CA LYS A 55 17.05 1.38 9.61
C LYS A 55 15.94 1.38 8.55
N GLN A 56 16.16 0.72 7.43
CA GLN A 56 15.17 0.63 6.34
C GLN A 56 13.89 -0.06 6.82
N VAL A 57 13.99 -1.21 7.48
CA VAL A 57 12.83 -1.96 7.96
C VAL A 57 12.07 -1.18 9.04
N LEU A 58 12.77 -0.52 9.97
CA LEU A 58 12.10 0.31 10.99
C LEU A 58 11.31 1.46 10.35
N VAL A 59 11.88 2.15 9.34
CA VAL A 59 11.16 3.19 8.59
C VAL A 59 9.98 2.59 7.82
N LYS A 60 10.16 1.42 7.18
CA LYS A 60 9.11 0.72 6.44
C LYS A 60 7.94 0.34 7.36
N VAL A 61 8.21 -0.23 8.53
CA VAL A 61 7.19 -0.68 9.50
C VAL A 61 6.52 0.50 10.22
N ARG A 62 7.27 1.56 10.57
CA ARG A 62 6.70 2.79 11.15
C ARG A 62 5.95 3.61 10.11
N GLY A 63 6.43 3.57 8.84
CA GLY A 63 5.95 4.38 7.73
C GLY A 63 6.49 5.82 7.72
N ASN A 64 7.29 6.24 8.70
CA ASN A 64 7.87 7.58 8.78
C ASN A 64 9.31 7.51 9.33
N LYS A 65 10.17 8.44 8.87
CA LYS A 65 11.58 8.52 9.27
C LYS A 65 11.79 9.05 10.69
N ASP A 66 10.76 9.61 11.33
CA ASP A 66 10.80 10.16 12.70
C ASP A 66 11.26 9.13 13.74
N ILE A 67 10.98 7.84 13.52
CA ILE A 67 11.42 6.74 14.37
C ILE A 67 12.94 6.75 14.61
N LEU A 68 13.73 7.19 13.64
CA LEU A 68 15.20 7.25 13.73
C LEU A 68 15.69 8.34 14.69
N THR A 69 14.83 9.23 15.17
CA THR A 69 15.17 10.27 16.15
C THR A 69 15.23 9.72 17.59
N SER A 70 14.60 8.59 17.87
CA SER A 70 14.56 7.97 19.19
C SER A 70 15.90 7.38 19.61
N ASP A 71 16.35 7.72 20.84
CA ASP A 71 17.56 7.15 21.42
C ASP A 71 17.50 5.63 21.61
N GLN A 72 16.32 5.11 21.95
CA GLN A 72 16.11 3.67 22.12
C GLN A 72 16.29 2.95 20.78
N ILE A 73 15.73 3.49 19.72
CA ILE A 73 15.85 2.96 18.36
C ILE A 73 17.29 3.04 17.87
N ARG A 74 17.98 4.19 18.05
CA ARG A 74 19.39 4.34 17.68
C ARG A 74 20.29 3.32 18.36
N LYS A 75 20.06 3.08 19.66
CA LYS A 75 20.81 2.04 20.40
C LYS A 75 20.55 0.63 19.85
N ALA A 76 19.31 0.31 19.50
CA ALA A 76 18.96 -0.99 18.92
C ALA A 76 19.61 -1.19 17.54
N ILE A 77 19.63 -0.15 16.69
CA ILE A 77 20.28 -0.18 15.36
C ILE A 77 21.78 -0.49 15.47
N THR A 78 22.48 -0.09 16.53
CA THR A 78 23.90 -0.44 16.71
C THR A 78 24.14 -1.90 17.10
N LYS A 79 23.07 -2.64 17.47
CA LYS A 79 23.13 -4.06 17.88
C LYS A 79 21.97 -4.85 17.24
N PRO A 80 21.87 -4.92 15.90
CA PRO A 80 20.70 -5.42 15.20
C PRO A 80 20.54 -6.95 15.29
N THR A 81 21.62 -7.69 15.60
CA THR A 81 21.64 -9.17 15.56
C THR A 81 20.57 -9.83 16.40
N GLY A 82 20.15 -9.21 17.51
CA GLY A 82 19.05 -9.71 18.36
C GLY A 82 17.67 -9.66 17.70
N TYR A 83 17.53 -8.94 16.61
CA TYR A 83 16.28 -8.75 15.86
C TYR A 83 16.29 -9.50 14.52
N ILE A 84 17.46 -9.96 14.05
CA ILE A 84 17.60 -10.70 12.78
C ILE A 84 17.12 -12.14 13.00
N ARG A 85 16.23 -12.58 12.11
CA ARG A 85 15.75 -13.96 12.01
C ARG A 85 16.67 -14.80 11.14
N SER A 86 17.01 -14.28 9.96
CA SER A 86 17.91 -14.93 9.02
C SER A 86 18.53 -13.90 8.07
N TYR A 87 19.61 -14.29 7.41
CA TYR A 87 20.18 -13.53 6.30
C TYR A 87 20.80 -14.46 5.27
N SER A 88 20.91 -14.01 4.04
CA SER A 88 21.58 -14.69 2.93
C SER A 88 22.31 -13.72 2.02
N TYR A 89 23.29 -14.21 1.29
CA TYR A 89 23.96 -13.44 0.25
C TYR A 89 23.44 -13.84 -1.11
N ASP A 90 23.21 -12.86 -1.97
CA ASP A 90 22.80 -13.01 -3.36
C ASP A 90 23.68 -12.15 -4.26
N SER A 91 23.88 -12.57 -5.51
CA SER A 91 24.66 -11.82 -6.50
C SER A 91 23.81 -11.58 -7.73
N GLN A 92 23.58 -10.32 -8.06
CA GLN A 92 22.83 -9.90 -9.25
C GLN A 92 23.68 -8.93 -10.06
N ASP A 93 23.85 -9.17 -11.36
CA ASP A 93 24.59 -8.33 -12.30
C ASP A 93 26.01 -7.94 -11.79
N SER A 94 26.70 -8.90 -11.18
CA SER A 94 28.04 -8.71 -10.57
C SER A 94 28.05 -7.85 -9.30
N GLN A 95 26.90 -7.41 -8.78
CA GLN A 95 26.76 -6.74 -7.50
C GLN A 95 26.37 -7.77 -6.42
N LEU A 96 27.11 -7.78 -5.31
CA LEU A 96 26.79 -8.60 -4.14
C LEU A 96 25.78 -7.88 -3.27
N PHE A 97 24.76 -8.62 -2.82
CA PHE A 97 23.75 -8.15 -1.88
C PHE A 97 23.71 -9.06 -0.67
N ILE A 98 23.26 -8.51 0.45
CA ILE A 98 22.84 -9.26 1.63
C ILE A 98 21.34 -9.01 1.86
N ASP A 99 20.56 -10.08 1.84
CA ASP A 99 19.14 -10.09 2.18
C ASP A 99 19.02 -10.38 3.67
N VAL A 100 18.38 -9.49 4.42
CA VAL A 100 18.24 -9.59 5.88
C VAL A 100 16.76 -9.65 6.22
N ASN A 101 16.34 -10.73 6.87
CA ASN A 101 14.99 -10.92 7.37
C ASN A 101 14.97 -10.72 8.89
N PHE A 102 14.07 -9.85 9.36
CA PHE A 102 13.94 -9.54 10.79
C PHE A 102 12.76 -10.28 11.42
N GLU A 103 12.84 -10.53 12.73
CA GLU A 103 11.77 -11.15 13.50
C GLU A 103 10.67 -10.12 13.80
N PRO A 104 9.45 -10.26 13.19
CA PRO A 104 8.41 -9.25 13.27
C PRO A 104 8.04 -8.87 14.71
N LYS A 105 7.74 -9.88 15.54
CA LYS A 105 7.30 -9.65 16.94
C LYS A 105 8.33 -8.87 17.77
N ARG A 106 9.63 -9.08 17.52
CA ARG A 106 10.69 -8.37 18.23
C ARG A 106 10.82 -6.92 17.79
N LEU A 107 10.74 -6.67 16.46
CA LEU A 107 10.77 -5.31 15.93
C LEU A 107 9.55 -4.49 16.35
N GLU A 108 8.37 -5.08 16.27
CA GLU A 108 7.12 -4.42 16.69
C GLU A 108 7.15 -4.11 18.19
N ALA A 109 7.64 -5.03 19.02
CA ALA A 109 7.82 -4.76 20.45
C ALA A 109 8.80 -3.60 20.69
N LEU A 110 9.90 -3.52 19.93
CA LEU A 110 10.82 -2.39 20.00
C LEU A 110 10.15 -1.06 19.65
N ILE A 111 9.40 -1.03 18.54
CA ILE A 111 8.70 0.16 18.04
C ILE A 111 7.66 0.63 19.06
N ARG A 112 6.82 -0.28 19.57
CA ARG A 112 5.83 0.02 20.63
C ARG A 112 6.46 0.55 21.90
N ASN A 113 7.52 -0.11 22.38
CA ASN A 113 8.22 0.30 23.61
C ASN A 113 8.90 1.67 23.45
N ALA A 114 9.20 2.07 22.23
CA ALA A 114 9.72 3.40 21.91
C ALA A 114 8.60 4.45 21.72
N GLY A 115 7.33 4.08 21.84
CA GLY A 115 6.16 4.96 21.74
C GLY A 115 5.78 5.34 20.31
N PHE A 116 6.11 4.51 19.31
CA PHE A 116 5.75 4.78 17.92
C PHE A 116 4.60 3.87 17.44
N PRO A 117 3.70 4.41 16.60
CA PRO A 117 2.70 3.64 15.90
C PRO A 117 3.33 2.66 14.90
N ILE A 118 2.60 1.62 14.57
CA ILE A 118 2.97 0.61 13.57
C ILE A 118 2.01 0.70 12.38
N TRP A 119 2.56 0.73 11.18
CA TRP A 119 1.80 0.63 9.94
C TRP A 119 1.86 -0.81 9.42
N ASP A 120 0.73 -1.50 9.46
CA ASP A 120 0.56 -2.91 9.08
C ASP A 120 1.02 -3.19 7.62
N LYS A 121 1.24 -4.46 7.33
CA LYS A 121 1.56 -4.96 5.98
C LYS A 121 0.44 -4.75 4.95
N ARG A 122 -0.80 -4.53 5.38
CA ARG A 122 -1.93 -4.21 4.51
C ARG A 122 -1.95 -2.73 4.21
N ARG A 123 -1.58 -2.41 2.99
CA ARG A 123 -1.44 -1.02 2.55
C ARG A 123 -2.27 -0.76 1.32
N PRO A 124 -2.77 0.47 1.13
CA PRO A 124 -3.54 0.78 -0.06
C PRO A 124 -2.65 0.60 -1.30
N ASP A 125 -3.12 -0.20 -2.26
CA ASP A 125 -2.56 -0.18 -3.60
C ASP A 125 -2.99 1.12 -4.28
N THR A 126 -2.03 1.84 -4.87
CA THR A 126 -2.24 3.20 -5.36
C THR A 126 -1.97 3.26 -6.86
N LEU A 127 -3.01 3.54 -7.66
CA LEU A 127 -2.85 3.86 -9.08
C LEU A 127 -2.27 5.26 -9.23
N VAL A 128 -1.26 5.40 -10.10
CA VAL A 128 -0.49 6.64 -10.21
C VAL A 128 -0.66 7.27 -11.58
N TRP A 129 -1.35 8.40 -11.66
CA TRP A 129 -1.42 9.26 -12.83
C TRP A 129 -0.38 10.37 -12.71
N LEU A 130 0.63 10.35 -13.58
CA LEU A 130 1.67 11.38 -13.65
C LEU A 130 1.55 12.19 -14.91
N VAL A 131 1.81 13.48 -14.80
CA VAL A 131 1.83 14.43 -15.92
C VAL A 131 3.01 15.39 -15.78
N THR A 132 3.62 15.75 -16.88
CA THR A 132 4.72 16.74 -16.89
C THR A 132 4.45 17.84 -17.94
N GLU A 133 5.18 18.92 -17.81
CA GLU A 133 5.24 20.02 -18.78
C GLU A 133 6.66 20.11 -19.35
N SER A 134 6.77 20.00 -20.66
CA SER A 134 8.01 20.18 -21.39
C SER A 134 8.39 21.68 -21.49
N ASP A 135 9.61 21.97 -21.90
CA ASP A 135 10.15 23.34 -21.99
C ASP A 135 9.32 24.27 -22.88
N ASN A 136 8.64 23.70 -23.91
CA ASN A 136 7.75 24.44 -24.80
C ASN A 136 6.33 24.67 -24.24
N GLY A 137 6.06 24.22 -23.00
CA GLY A 137 4.77 24.35 -22.33
C GLY A 137 3.76 23.25 -22.69
N THR A 138 4.15 22.24 -23.49
CA THR A 138 3.29 21.11 -23.81
C THR A 138 3.18 20.17 -22.63
N LYS A 139 1.95 19.79 -22.27
CA LYS A 139 1.69 18.83 -21.20
C LYS A 139 1.53 17.44 -21.78
N GLU A 140 2.13 16.46 -21.13
CA GLU A 140 2.04 15.06 -21.53
C GLU A 140 1.89 14.13 -20.34
N ILE A 141 1.18 13.01 -20.57
CA ILE A 141 1.09 11.92 -19.58
C ILE A 141 2.43 11.20 -19.51
N VAL A 142 2.89 10.99 -18.30
CA VAL A 142 4.10 10.24 -17.98
C VAL A 142 3.74 8.76 -17.85
N THR A 143 4.42 7.94 -18.63
CA THR A 143 4.28 6.47 -18.62
C THR A 143 5.65 5.83 -18.46
N ALA A 144 5.72 4.56 -18.09
CA ALA A 144 6.97 3.82 -18.00
C ALA A 144 7.70 3.72 -19.37
N GLU A 145 6.98 3.84 -20.49
CA GLU A 145 7.56 3.83 -21.83
C GLU A 145 8.33 5.12 -22.14
N ASN A 146 7.75 6.30 -21.80
CA ASN A 146 8.37 7.59 -22.14
C ASN A 146 9.29 8.14 -21.02
N TYR A 147 9.09 7.73 -19.75
CA TYR A 147 9.87 8.16 -18.58
C TYR A 147 10.27 6.97 -17.68
N PRO A 148 11.04 5.98 -18.19
CA PRO A 148 11.37 4.76 -17.44
C PRO A 148 12.10 5.04 -16.13
N ASP A 149 12.98 6.04 -16.08
CA ASP A 149 13.74 6.38 -14.88
C ASP A 149 12.84 6.90 -13.74
N TRP A 150 11.75 7.61 -14.07
CA TRP A 150 10.81 8.09 -13.06
C TRP A 150 10.04 6.94 -12.43
N PHE A 151 9.59 5.97 -13.24
CA PHE A 151 8.91 4.79 -12.72
C PHE A 151 9.86 3.88 -11.95
N ALA A 152 11.11 3.75 -12.38
CA ALA A 152 12.14 3.05 -11.62
C ALA A 152 12.35 3.69 -10.23
N ALA A 153 12.48 5.01 -10.17
CA ALA A 153 12.58 5.75 -8.90
C ALA A 153 11.31 5.61 -8.03
N LEU A 154 10.12 5.71 -8.66
CA LEU A 154 8.84 5.53 -7.98
C LEU A 154 8.75 4.16 -7.28
N HIS A 155 9.05 3.09 -8.01
CA HIS A 155 8.99 1.73 -7.48
C HIS A 155 10.09 1.45 -6.46
N GLN A 156 11.32 1.88 -6.73
CA GLN A 156 12.43 1.71 -5.80
C GLN A 156 12.17 2.40 -4.47
N GLN A 157 11.75 3.66 -4.52
CA GLN A 157 11.42 4.42 -3.30
C GLN A 157 10.16 3.87 -2.63
N GLY A 158 9.17 3.44 -3.42
CA GLY A 158 7.98 2.73 -2.91
C GLY A 158 8.35 1.49 -2.12
N GLN A 159 9.25 0.66 -2.62
CA GLN A 159 9.74 -0.53 -1.94
C GLN A 159 10.45 -0.19 -0.61
N LEU A 160 11.28 0.86 -0.59
CA LEU A 160 11.95 1.34 0.62
C LEU A 160 10.96 1.85 1.68
N ARG A 161 9.83 2.41 1.26
CA ARG A 161 8.79 2.96 2.14
C ARG A 161 7.65 1.96 2.41
N GLY A 162 7.66 0.81 1.71
CA GLY A 162 6.60 -0.18 1.78
C GLY A 162 5.27 0.33 1.20
N VAL A 163 5.31 1.05 0.10
CA VAL A 163 4.15 1.52 -0.66
C VAL A 163 4.19 0.89 -2.04
N THR A 164 3.06 0.35 -2.51
CA THR A 164 2.94 -0.23 -3.85
C THR A 164 2.20 0.71 -4.78
N PHE A 165 2.65 0.72 -6.03
CA PHE A 165 2.08 1.54 -7.08
C PHE A 165 1.66 0.66 -8.25
N THR A 166 0.45 0.92 -8.74
CA THR A 166 -0.06 0.39 -10.01
C THR A 166 0.06 1.48 -11.07
N GLU A 167 0.55 1.12 -12.25
CA GLU A 167 0.69 2.02 -13.39
C GLU A 167 -0.53 1.91 -14.30
N PRO A 168 -1.04 3.03 -14.86
CA PRO A 168 -2.06 2.99 -15.89
C PRO A 168 -1.45 2.43 -17.19
N LEU A 169 -2.24 1.69 -17.96
CA LEU A 169 -1.82 1.15 -19.26
C LEU A 169 -1.69 2.24 -20.32
N TRP A 170 -2.37 3.36 -20.12
CA TRP A 170 -2.49 4.47 -21.05
C TRP A 170 -2.90 4.03 -22.46
N ASP A 171 -3.77 3.02 -22.52
CA ASP A 171 -4.35 2.47 -23.73
C ASP A 171 -5.48 3.36 -24.29
N LEU A 172 -6.24 2.83 -25.27
CA LEU A 172 -7.33 3.59 -25.90
C LEU A 172 -8.45 3.92 -24.92
N ASP A 173 -8.76 3.01 -23.99
CA ASP A 173 -9.83 3.20 -23.01
C ASP A 173 -9.44 4.30 -22.01
N ASP A 174 -8.19 4.32 -21.53
CA ASP A 174 -7.70 5.38 -20.67
C ASP A 174 -7.73 6.74 -21.37
N ARG A 175 -7.29 6.80 -22.64
CA ARG A 175 -7.26 8.04 -23.45
C ARG A 175 -8.65 8.57 -23.79
N GLN A 176 -9.68 7.72 -23.78
CA GLN A 176 -11.08 8.13 -23.94
C GLN A 176 -11.69 8.62 -22.61
N ALA A 177 -11.30 8.02 -21.49
CA ALA A 177 -11.81 8.34 -20.17
C ALA A 177 -11.15 9.58 -19.55
N LEU A 178 -9.87 9.84 -19.86
CA LEU A 178 -9.05 10.85 -19.20
C LEU A 178 -8.16 11.60 -20.20
N ASN A 179 -8.13 12.93 -20.09
CA ASN A 179 -7.19 13.74 -20.85
C ASN A 179 -6.07 14.29 -19.96
N VAL A 180 -5.01 14.82 -20.57
CA VAL A 180 -3.84 15.33 -19.85
C VAL A 180 -4.17 16.46 -18.87
N TYR A 181 -5.18 17.26 -19.16
CA TYR A 181 -5.57 18.40 -18.31
C TYR A 181 -6.40 17.96 -17.11
N ASP A 182 -7.04 16.78 -17.16
CA ASP A 182 -7.72 16.19 -16.00
C ASP A 182 -6.69 15.80 -14.93
N VAL A 183 -5.57 15.20 -15.36
CA VAL A 183 -4.45 14.84 -14.48
C VAL A 183 -3.74 16.10 -13.99
N TRP A 184 -3.45 17.05 -14.90
CA TRP A 184 -2.79 18.31 -14.56
C TRP A 184 -3.55 19.13 -13.52
N GLY A 185 -4.86 19.17 -13.64
CA GLY A 185 -5.77 19.89 -12.75
C GLY A 185 -6.15 19.12 -11.48
N GLY A 186 -5.79 17.82 -11.39
CA GLY A 186 -6.18 16.97 -10.28
C GLY A 186 -7.69 16.77 -10.15
N PHE A 187 -8.42 16.67 -11.30
CA PHE A 187 -9.88 16.53 -11.29
C PHE A 187 -10.31 15.16 -10.79
N THR A 188 -10.52 15.06 -9.47
CA THR A 188 -10.73 13.81 -8.75
C THR A 188 -11.86 12.94 -9.28
N LEU A 189 -12.95 13.56 -9.80
CA LEU A 189 -14.08 12.81 -10.37
C LEU A 189 -13.64 12.04 -11.62
N ASN A 190 -12.98 12.72 -12.57
CA ASN A 190 -12.53 12.12 -13.82
C ASN A 190 -11.44 11.07 -13.56
N LEU A 191 -10.50 11.39 -12.65
CA LEU A 191 -9.44 10.48 -12.21
C LEU A 191 -10.03 9.19 -11.62
N ASN A 192 -11.03 9.29 -10.74
CA ASN A 192 -11.69 8.13 -10.17
C ASN A 192 -12.38 7.27 -11.21
N GLN A 193 -13.17 7.88 -12.09
CA GLN A 193 -13.89 7.15 -13.14
C GLN A 193 -12.92 6.38 -14.05
N ALA A 194 -11.83 7.02 -14.48
CA ALA A 194 -10.81 6.36 -15.31
C ALA A 194 -10.08 5.24 -14.54
N SER A 195 -9.99 5.36 -13.21
CA SER A 195 -9.28 4.41 -12.35
C SER A 195 -10.10 3.19 -11.95
N GLU A 196 -11.43 3.21 -12.10
CA GLU A 196 -12.33 2.12 -11.69
C GLU A 196 -11.95 0.76 -12.31
N ARG A 197 -11.51 0.77 -13.58
CA ARG A 197 -11.09 -0.44 -14.30
C ARG A 197 -9.89 -1.17 -13.68
N TYR A 198 -9.08 -0.46 -12.87
CA TYR A 198 -7.89 -1.02 -12.22
C TYR A 198 -8.19 -1.67 -10.87
N GLY A 199 -9.39 -1.48 -10.32
CA GLY A 199 -9.82 -2.08 -9.06
C GLY A 199 -9.03 -1.64 -7.82
N VAL A 200 -8.34 -0.49 -7.89
CA VAL A 200 -7.55 0.07 -6.79
C VAL A 200 -8.41 0.87 -5.81
N LYS A 201 -7.95 0.99 -4.57
CA LYS A 201 -8.64 1.79 -3.53
C LYS A 201 -8.14 3.22 -3.43
N SER A 202 -6.97 3.50 -4.00
CA SER A 202 -6.34 4.81 -3.92
C SER A 202 -5.86 5.25 -5.30
N VAL A 203 -6.09 6.53 -5.60
CA VAL A 203 -5.68 7.16 -6.87
C VAL A 203 -4.82 8.36 -6.54
N LEU A 204 -3.55 8.31 -6.95
CA LEU A 204 -2.59 9.41 -6.90
C LEU A 204 -2.55 10.12 -8.24
N SER A 205 -2.70 11.43 -8.24
CA SER A 205 -2.42 12.30 -9.38
C SER A 205 -1.29 13.24 -9.02
N ALA A 206 -0.27 13.34 -9.87
CA ALA A 206 0.81 14.30 -9.64
C ALA A 206 1.23 14.98 -10.95
N ARG A 207 1.48 16.30 -10.86
CA ARG A 207 2.11 17.08 -11.93
C ARG A 207 3.52 17.45 -11.53
N ILE A 208 4.47 17.15 -12.40
CA ILE A 208 5.90 17.44 -12.21
C ILE A 208 6.31 18.45 -13.26
N TYR A 209 6.81 19.59 -12.81
CA TYR A 209 7.13 20.72 -13.68
C TYR A 209 8.30 21.54 -13.14
N GLN A 210 8.92 22.29 -14.06
CA GLN A 210 9.99 23.23 -13.74
C GLN A 210 9.41 24.53 -13.20
N GLN A 211 9.94 24.98 -12.06
CA GLN A 211 9.62 26.32 -11.57
C GLN A 211 10.30 27.35 -12.50
N LYS A 212 9.50 28.15 -13.21
CA LYS A 212 9.98 29.24 -14.02
C LYS A 212 10.10 30.46 -13.11
N SER A 213 11.33 31.01 -12.98
CA SER A 213 11.54 32.33 -12.33
C SER A 213 11.58 33.39 -13.43
N GLU A 214 10.76 34.42 -13.31
CA GLU A 214 10.75 35.54 -14.27
C GLU A 214 11.98 36.44 -14.16
N ASP A 215 12.70 36.38 -13.05
CA ASP A 215 13.76 37.34 -12.69
C ASP A 215 15.19 36.74 -12.68
N GLU A 216 15.40 35.47 -12.95
CA GLU A 216 16.73 34.86 -12.90
C GLU A 216 17.27 34.48 -14.29
N PRO A 217 18.57 34.72 -14.58
CA PRO A 217 19.18 34.34 -15.84
C PRO A 217 19.16 32.79 -16.00
N LEU A 218 19.01 32.31 -17.23
CA LEU A 218 18.86 30.92 -17.72
C LEU A 218 19.91 29.90 -17.19
N GLN A 219 20.73 30.20 -16.21
CA GLN A 219 21.77 29.34 -15.62
C GLN A 219 21.66 29.18 -14.08
N ALA A 220 20.64 29.74 -13.42
CA ALA A 220 20.39 29.46 -12.01
C ALA A 220 19.78 28.09 -11.83
N ASN A 221 20.11 27.38 -10.74
CA ASN A 221 19.71 26.04 -10.40
C ASN A 221 18.23 25.79 -10.69
N THR A 222 17.94 24.99 -11.71
CA THR A 222 16.58 24.59 -12.06
C THR A 222 15.93 23.88 -10.89
N THR A 223 14.82 24.41 -10.38
CA THR A 223 14.04 23.76 -9.34
C THR A 223 12.85 23.05 -10.00
N TRP A 224 12.77 21.76 -9.79
CA TRP A 224 11.62 20.95 -10.15
C TRP A 224 10.65 20.90 -8.98
N LEU A 225 9.35 20.90 -9.28
CA LEU A 225 8.26 20.82 -8.33
C LEU A 225 7.38 19.61 -8.69
N ALA A 226 6.84 18.95 -7.68
CA ALA A 226 5.71 18.03 -7.85
C ALA A 226 4.58 18.46 -6.91
N ASP A 227 3.44 18.82 -7.49
CA ASP A 227 2.18 18.93 -6.77
C ASP A 227 1.41 17.63 -6.92
N TRP A 228 0.96 17.08 -5.82
CA TRP A 228 0.24 15.82 -5.84
C TRP A 228 -1.06 15.87 -5.04
N THR A 229 -2.02 15.07 -5.48
CA THR A 229 -3.26 14.78 -4.76
C THR A 229 -3.51 13.28 -4.77
N MET A 230 -3.97 12.74 -3.65
CA MET A 230 -4.39 11.34 -3.57
C MET A 230 -5.79 11.26 -2.97
N LEU A 231 -6.67 10.55 -3.66
CA LEU A 231 -7.97 10.17 -3.15
C LEU A 231 -7.96 8.69 -2.73
N GLY A 232 -8.37 8.43 -1.49
CA GLY A 232 -8.50 7.07 -0.95
C GLY A 232 -9.44 7.06 0.26
N ASP A 233 -10.33 6.06 0.35
CA ASP A 233 -11.35 5.93 1.41
C ASP A 233 -12.20 7.21 1.59
N GLY A 234 -12.54 7.87 0.49
CA GLY A 234 -13.34 9.10 0.49
C GLY A 234 -12.63 10.32 1.07
N LYS A 235 -11.31 10.26 1.36
CA LYS A 235 -10.49 11.38 1.85
C LYS A 235 -9.49 11.81 0.79
N LEU A 236 -9.31 13.13 0.70
CA LEU A 236 -8.32 13.74 -0.17
C LEU A 236 -7.08 14.11 0.67
N LEU A 237 -5.92 13.63 0.24
CA LEU A 237 -4.61 14.08 0.70
C LEU A 237 -3.97 14.89 -0.42
N ALA A 238 -3.14 15.86 -0.08
CA ALA A 238 -2.41 16.67 -1.06
C ALA A 238 -1.09 17.15 -0.45
N GLY A 239 -0.12 17.39 -1.31
CA GLY A 239 1.18 17.93 -0.91
C GLY A 239 1.93 18.50 -2.09
N GLN A 240 3.08 19.12 -1.78
CA GLN A 240 4.03 19.64 -2.75
C GLN A 240 5.44 19.31 -2.30
N VAL A 241 6.27 18.86 -3.24
CA VAL A 241 7.68 18.62 -3.01
C VAL A 241 8.51 19.30 -4.09
N SER A 242 9.79 19.53 -3.81
CA SER A 242 10.71 20.17 -4.76
C SER A 242 12.06 19.46 -4.77
N GLY A 243 12.82 19.63 -5.85
CA GLY A 243 14.17 19.10 -6.00
C GLY A 243 14.91 19.77 -7.16
N ASN A 244 16.19 19.50 -7.23
CA ASN A 244 17.05 19.98 -8.33
C ASN A 244 17.10 19.02 -9.52
N ASP A 245 16.47 17.89 -9.41
CA ASP A 245 16.40 16.81 -10.41
C ASP A 245 15.05 16.11 -10.33
N THR A 246 14.54 15.62 -11.45
CA THR A 246 13.23 14.98 -11.54
C THR A 246 13.16 13.66 -10.78
N THR A 247 14.23 12.85 -10.79
CA THR A 247 14.31 11.60 -10.04
C THR A 247 14.20 11.86 -8.54
N ILE A 248 14.94 12.87 -8.03
CA ILE A 248 14.86 13.32 -6.64
C ILE A 248 13.46 13.80 -6.28
N VAL A 249 12.77 14.48 -7.20
CA VAL A 249 11.40 14.95 -6.97
C VAL A 249 10.44 13.76 -6.88
N VAL A 250 10.59 12.74 -7.73
CA VAL A 250 9.77 11.51 -7.65
C VAL A 250 10.03 10.75 -6.34
N GLU A 251 11.29 10.61 -5.91
CA GLU A 251 11.61 10.00 -4.61
C GLU A 251 10.98 10.77 -3.44
N ARG A 252 11.06 12.10 -3.46
CA ARG A 252 10.45 12.96 -2.43
C ARG A 252 8.93 12.93 -2.45
N LEU A 253 8.32 12.81 -3.64
CA LEU A 253 6.87 12.59 -3.79
C LEU A 253 6.45 11.31 -3.06
N VAL A 254 7.16 10.21 -3.29
CA VAL A 254 6.89 8.94 -2.60
C VAL A 254 7.12 9.04 -1.10
N ASP A 255 8.18 9.74 -0.67
CA ASP A 255 8.46 9.96 0.76
C ASP A 255 7.32 10.73 1.44
N ASP A 256 6.90 11.85 0.86
CA ASP A 256 5.84 12.69 1.40
C ASP A 256 4.48 11.96 1.42
N LEU A 257 4.18 11.24 0.33
CA LEU A 257 2.99 10.38 0.27
C LEU A 257 3.00 9.30 1.36
N ALA A 258 4.12 8.59 1.53
CA ALA A 258 4.24 7.53 2.54
C ALA A 258 4.12 8.08 3.97
N ASP A 259 4.68 9.26 4.24
CA ASP A 259 4.53 9.93 5.54
C ASP A 259 3.06 10.26 5.83
N ASN A 260 2.33 10.79 4.85
CA ASN A 260 0.90 11.10 4.97
C ASN A 260 0.04 9.82 5.12
N LEU A 261 0.36 8.76 4.39
CA LEU A 261 -0.31 7.47 4.54
C LEU A 261 -0.06 6.85 5.92
N ALA A 262 1.18 6.92 6.42
CA ALA A 262 1.50 6.43 7.75
C ALA A 262 0.75 7.19 8.86
N LEU A 263 0.58 8.52 8.72
CA LEU A 263 -0.24 9.29 9.65
C LEU A 263 -1.72 8.86 9.65
N LYS A 264 -2.21 8.39 8.51
CA LYS A 264 -3.61 7.94 8.37
C LYS A 264 -3.84 6.51 8.83
N TYR A 265 -2.88 5.59 8.58
CA TYR A 265 -3.08 4.15 8.70
C TYR A 265 -2.21 3.48 9.78
N ALA A 266 -1.20 4.15 10.33
CA ALA A 266 -0.41 3.57 11.40
C ALA A 266 -1.18 3.61 12.73
N VAL A 267 -1.14 2.49 13.44
CA VAL A 267 -1.90 2.26 14.68
C VAL A 267 -1.01 2.51 15.89
N ASP A 268 -1.49 3.34 16.84
CA ASP A 268 -0.83 3.53 18.13
C ASP A 268 -1.21 2.39 19.09
N LEU A 269 -0.29 1.47 19.25
CA LEU A 269 -0.47 0.29 20.09
C LEU A 269 0.00 0.48 21.55
N ALA A 270 0.46 1.68 21.93
CA ALA A 270 1.05 1.93 23.25
C ALA A 270 0.02 2.21 24.36
N SER A 271 -1.23 2.55 24.01
CA SER A 271 -2.19 3.15 24.93
C SER A 271 -3.26 2.19 25.49
N ILE A 272 -3.30 0.92 25.06
CA ILE A 272 -4.43 0.03 25.35
C ILE A 272 -3.97 -1.24 26.06
N ASN A 273 -4.64 -1.61 27.16
CA ASN A 273 -4.48 -2.89 27.84
C ASN A 273 -5.26 -3.99 27.07
N PRO A 274 -4.58 -4.98 26.44
CA PRO A 274 -5.28 -5.98 25.62
C PRO A 274 -6.32 -6.82 26.40
N ASN A 275 -6.19 -6.90 27.71
CA ASN A 275 -7.14 -7.65 28.54
C ASN A 275 -8.47 -6.92 28.77
N GLU A 276 -8.50 -5.61 28.54
CA GLU A 276 -9.67 -4.75 28.74
C GLU A 276 -10.35 -4.38 27.43
N ASN A 277 -9.66 -4.49 26.30
CA ASN A 277 -10.17 -4.12 24.99
C ASN A 277 -10.46 -5.35 24.13
N LYS A 278 -11.67 -5.88 24.23
CA LYS A 278 -12.13 -7.03 23.48
C LYS A 278 -13.30 -6.68 22.59
N ILE A 279 -13.28 -7.25 21.38
CA ILE A 279 -14.34 -7.08 20.39
C ILE A 279 -14.77 -8.41 19.81
N GLN A 280 -16.01 -8.50 19.37
CA GLN A 280 -16.54 -9.69 18.71
C GLN A 280 -16.82 -9.38 17.23
N LEU A 281 -16.28 -10.21 16.34
CA LEU A 281 -16.51 -10.15 14.91
C LEU A 281 -17.17 -11.43 14.43
N THR A 282 -18.11 -11.27 13.50
CA THR A 282 -18.80 -12.40 12.89
C THR A 282 -18.43 -12.51 11.41
N PHE A 283 -18.00 -13.69 11.01
CA PHE A 283 -17.72 -14.01 9.63
C PHE A 283 -18.72 -15.03 9.09
N ASN A 284 -19.34 -14.70 7.96
CA ASN A 284 -20.18 -15.60 7.17
C ASN A 284 -19.35 -16.29 6.08
N ASN A 285 -19.86 -17.38 5.50
CA ASN A 285 -19.23 -18.19 4.46
C ASN A 285 -18.04 -19.04 4.94
N ILE A 286 -18.05 -19.45 6.21
CA ILE A 286 -17.07 -20.37 6.80
C ILE A 286 -17.56 -21.80 6.62
N LYS A 287 -17.15 -22.45 5.53
CA LYS A 287 -17.68 -23.76 5.11
C LYS A 287 -16.82 -24.95 5.53
N SER A 288 -15.60 -24.70 5.95
CA SER A 288 -14.63 -25.74 6.27
C SER A 288 -13.69 -25.34 7.40
N LEU A 289 -13.04 -26.35 8.00
CA LEU A 289 -11.97 -26.12 8.98
C LEU A 289 -10.82 -25.30 8.39
N LYS A 290 -10.56 -25.42 7.08
CA LYS A 290 -9.56 -24.60 6.38
C LYS A 290 -9.97 -23.14 6.36
N ASP A 291 -11.24 -22.83 6.08
CA ASP A 291 -11.74 -21.45 6.09
C ASP A 291 -11.61 -20.84 7.49
N TYR A 292 -11.99 -21.61 8.52
CA TYR A 292 -11.81 -21.21 9.92
C TYR A 292 -10.34 -20.89 10.24
N ALA A 293 -9.42 -21.80 9.90
CA ALA A 293 -7.99 -21.59 10.15
C ALA A 293 -7.48 -20.33 9.40
N SER A 294 -7.91 -20.16 8.14
CA SER A 294 -7.53 -18.98 7.35
C SER A 294 -8.03 -17.66 7.95
N VAL A 295 -9.26 -17.63 8.48
CA VAL A 295 -9.78 -16.43 9.17
C VAL A 295 -9.02 -16.17 10.46
N LEU A 296 -8.74 -17.20 11.26
CA LEU A 296 -8.00 -17.05 12.52
C LEU A 296 -6.57 -16.56 12.28
N ASP A 297 -5.86 -17.18 11.33
CA ASP A 297 -4.51 -16.77 10.92
C ASP A 297 -4.49 -15.33 10.38
N PHE A 298 -5.54 -14.98 9.61
CA PHE A 298 -5.72 -13.61 9.13
C PHE A 298 -5.88 -12.63 10.29
N LEU A 299 -6.78 -12.90 11.24
CA LEU A 299 -7.06 -12.03 12.38
C LEU A 299 -5.84 -11.88 13.32
N GLU A 300 -5.16 -12.99 13.63
CA GLU A 300 -3.94 -12.97 14.45
C GLU A 300 -2.73 -12.37 13.71
N GLY A 301 -2.78 -12.31 12.40
CA GLY A 301 -1.78 -11.61 11.57
C GLY A 301 -1.97 -10.10 11.49
N LEU A 302 -3.02 -9.53 12.10
CA LEU A 302 -3.22 -8.08 12.19
C LEU A 302 -2.39 -7.49 13.33
N SER A 303 -1.64 -6.42 13.08
CA SER A 303 -0.81 -5.76 14.11
C SER A 303 -1.64 -5.18 15.25
N VAL A 304 -2.90 -4.85 14.98
CA VAL A 304 -3.88 -4.34 15.96
C VAL A 304 -4.46 -5.43 16.87
N VAL A 305 -4.25 -6.72 16.54
CA VAL A 305 -4.78 -7.86 17.29
C VAL A 305 -3.67 -8.54 18.08
N SER A 306 -3.88 -8.72 19.39
CA SER A 306 -2.99 -9.48 20.27
C SER A 306 -3.23 -10.98 20.17
N HIS A 307 -4.51 -11.35 20.18
CA HIS A 307 -4.98 -12.73 20.16
C HIS A 307 -6.44 -12.81 19.68
N GLY A 308 -6.76 -13.87 18.95
CA GLY A 308 -8.11 -14.18 18.48
C GLY A 308 -8.56 -15.56 18.94
N MET A 309 -9.85 -15.71 19.27
CA MET A 309 -10.43 -16.99 19.61
C MET A 309 -11.83 -17.14 19.05
N LEU A 310 -12.18 -18.34 18.59
CA LEU A 310 -13.55 -18.67 18.22
C LEU A 310 -14.39 -18.79 19.48
N ILE A 311 -15.49 -18.04 19.54
CA ILE A 311 -16.44 -18.13 20.67
C ILE A 311 -17.75 -18.80 20.28
N LYS A 312 -18.12 -18.79 19.00
CA LYS A 312 -19.38 -19.38 18.53
C LYS A 312 -19.28 -19.77 17.05
N GLN A 313 -19.86 -20.91 16.69
CA GLN A 313 -20.09 -21.29 15.30
C GLN A 313 -21.51 -21.84 15.15
N VAL A 314 -22.23 -21.35 14.13
CA VAL A 314 -23.58 -21.81 13.78
C VAL A 314 -23.66 -21.92 12.26
N GLY A 315 -23.72 -23.15 11.74
CA GLY A 315 -23.68 -23.39 10.29
C GLY A 315 -22.40 -22.83 9.66
N GLU A 316 -22.54 -21.95 8.68
CA GLU A 316 -21.45 -21.30 7.97
C GLU A 316 -21.02 -19.95 8.61
N THR A 317 -21.58 -19.59 9.77
CA THR A 317 -21.28 -18.34 10.47
C THR A 317 -20.43 -18.62 11.70
N ALA A 318 -19.29 -17.95 11.82
CA ALA A 318 -18.35 -18.06 12.92
C ALA A 318 -18.15 -16.70 13.59
N THR A 319 -18.23 -16.65 14.94
CA THR A 319 -17.97 -15.44 15.72
C THR A 319 -16.67 -15.60 16.50
N PHE A 320 -15.78 -14.65 16.33
CA PHE A 320 -14.47 -14.58 16.98
C PHE A 320 -14.45 -13.46 18.02
N GLU A 321 -13.84 -13.70 19.16
CA GLU A 321 -13.47 -12.65 20.12
C GLU A 321 -12.00 -12.31 19.89
N LEU A 322 -11.72 -11.02 19.73
CA LEU A 322 -10.36 -10.50 19.56
C LEU A 322 -9.98 -9.63 20.75
N ALA A 323 -8.76 -9.82 21.24
CA ALA A 323 -8.11 -8.91 22.17
C ALA A 323 -7.30 -7.89 21.36
N LEU A 324 -7.63 -6.60 21.45
CA LEU A 324 -7.01 -5.56 20.64
C LEU A 324 -5.82 -4.91 21.35
N LEU A 325 -4.79 -4.58 20.56
CA LEU A 325 -3.65 -3.75 20.94
C LEU A 325 -3.89 -2.27 20.57
N GLY A 326 -4.85 -1.97 19.71
CA GLY A 326 -5.23 -0.65 19.21
C GLY A 326 -6.71 -0.35 19.45
N ALA A 327 -7.19 0.78 18.90
CA ALA A 327 -8.60 1.14 18.95
C ALA A 327 -9.45 0.29 17.98
N GLU A 328 -10.76 0.22 18.24
CA GLU A 328 -11.71 -0.46 17.34
C GLU A 328 -11.72 0.16 15.93
N GLU A 329 -11.55 1.48 15.83
CA GLU A 329 -11.47 2.20 14.55
C GLU A 329 -10.24 1.80 13.73
N ASP A 330 -9.12 1.48 14.40
CA ASP A 330 -7.92 0.98 13.72
C ASP A 330 -8.18 -0.40 13.12
N LEU A 331 -8.86 -1.28 13.87
CA LEU A 331 -9.28 -2.59 13.36
C LEU A 331 -10.19 -2.45 12.14
N LYS A 332 -11.20 -1.56 12.19
CA LYS A 332 -12.07 -1.28 11.02
C LYS A 332 -11.28 -0.83 9.81
N THR A 333 -10.31 0.05 10.02
CA THR A 333 -9.48 0.59 8.95
C THR A 333 -8.68 -0.52 8.27
N VAL A 334 -8.07 -1.41 9.06
CA VAL A 334 -7.29 -2.54 8.53
C VAL A 334 -8.18 -3.57 7.83
N LEU A 335 -9.36 -3.89 8.40
CA LEU A 335 -10.31 -4.83 7.79
C LEU A 335 -10.81 -4.33 6.41
N LYS A 336 -11.06 -3.04 6.26
CA LYS A 336 -11.48 -2.43 4.97
C LYS A 336 -10.40 -2.54 3.89
N LEU A 337 -9.14 -2.62 4.27
CA LEU A 337 -8.02 -2.77 3.33
C LEU A 337 -7.87 -4.21 2.81
N ASP A 338 -8.44 -5.21 3.48
CA ASP A 338 -8.26 -6.61 3.08
C ASP A 338 -9.32 -7.06 2.06
N ARG A 339 -8.87 -7.81 1.05
CA ARG A 339 -9.73 -8.32 -0.03
C ARG A 339 -10.64 -9.48 0.39
N HIS A 340 -10.22 -10.23 1.41
CA HIS A 340 -10.96 -11.39 1.90
C HIS A 340 -12.10 -11.00 2.83
N VAL A 341 -12.17 -9.72 3.25
CA VAL A 341 -13.17 -9.21 4.19
C VAL A 341 -14.11 -8.26 3.45
N GLN A 342 -15.37 -8.64 3.35
CA GLN A 342 -16.41 -7.80 2.77
C GLN A 342 -17.52 -7.57 3.80
N SER A 343 -17.93 -6.32 3.99
CA SER A 343 -19.07 -6.01 4.87
C SER A 343 -20.34 -6.66 4.35
N VAL A 344 -21.15 -7.20 5.25
CA VAL A 344 -22.50 -7.65 4.91
C VAL A 344 -23.37 -6.41 4.72
N VAL A 345 -23.90 -6.23 3.51
CA VAL A 345 -24.73 -5.07 3.17
C VAL A 345 -26.16 -5.49 2.88
N ASP A 346 -27.10 -4.59 3.11
CA ASP A 346 -28.50 -4.72 2.76
C ASP A 346 -28.74 -4.47 1.25
N GLU A 347 -30.00 -4.52 0.82
CA GLU A 347 -30.42 -4.24 -0.56
C GLU A 347 -30.13 -2.80 -1.03
N PHE A 348 -29.84 -1.88 -0.11
CA PHE A 348 -29.47 -0.49 -0.38
C PHE A 348 -27.97 -0.25 -0.30
N GLY A 349 -27.16 -1.30 -0.07
CA GLY A 349 -25.69 -1.21 0.06
C GLY A 349 -25.20 -0.68 1.41
N GLN A 350 -26.08 -0.63 2.44
CA GLN A 350 -25.69 -0.22 3.78
C GLN A 350 -25.25 -1.42 4.62
N PRO A 351 -24.21 -1.31 5.46
CA PRO A 351 -23.80 -2.39 6.35
C PRO A 351 -24.95 -2.85 7.26
N VAL A 352 -25.25 -4.14 7.25
CA VAL A 352 -26.30 -4.75 8.09
C VAL A 352 -25.92 -4.70 9.56
N ALA A 353 -24.65 -4.96 9.86
CA ALA A 353 -24.08 -4.84 11.19
C ALA A 353 -22.62 -4.37 11.09
N GLU A 354 -22.17 -3.64 12.10
CA GLU A 354 -20.87 -2.99 12.11
C GLU A 354 -19.69 -3.99 12.08
N TRP A 355 -19.87 -5.15 12.72
CA TRP A 355 -18.84 -6.16 12.91
C TRP A 355 -19.23 -7.51 12.29
N GLU A 356 -19.96 -7.48 11.18
CA GLU A 356 -20.38 -8.64 10.42
C GLU A 356 -19.84 -8.57 8.98
N PHE A 357 -19.15 -9.63 8.58
CA PHE A 357 -18.43 -9.70 7.32
C PHE A 357 -18.68 -11.02 6.58
N PHE A 358 -18.47 -11.02 5.26
CA PHE A 358 -18.29 -12.21 4.47
C PHE A 358 -16.80 -12.50 4.31
N TRP A 359 -16.45 -13.77 4.46
CA TRP A 359 -15.13 -14.27 4.10
C TRP A 359 -15.10 -14.64 2.62
N VAL A 360 -14.27 -13.96 1.83
CA VAL A 360 -14.06 -14.19 0.39
C VAL A 360 -12.75 -14.95 0.20
N LYS A 361 -12.78 -15.97 -0.70
CA LYS A 361 -11.63 -16.85 -0.95
C LYS A 361 -10.76 -16.33 -2.08
#